data_b759f88f60b7022faf2a35a2defd43b3
#
_entry.id   b759f88f60b7022faf2a35a2defd43b3
#
_cell.length_a   1.000
_cell.length_b   1.000
_cell.length_c   1.000
_cell.angle_alpha   90.00
_cell.angle_beta   90.00
_cell.angle_gamma   90.00
#
_symmetry.space_group_name_H-M   'P 1'
#
loop_
_entity.id
_entity.type
_entity.pdbx_description
1 polymer ?
#
loop_
_entity_poly.entity_id
_entity_poly.type
_entity_poly.pdbx_seq_one_letter_code
_entity_poly.pdbx_strand_id
1 'polypeptide(L)'
;MTDIKELLREIRDKRGELMHIRLHKEDVRLSLLPGAIRYDKDRVDFSPDDPMIKMIERLEKIEAKETKCEEELLKDIEFVNDIIMSMPTSVCKRLLWLRYIDGSRPMQWKDIADELGYSEDHTRGKLHGKAIAEARAVAEKITHAKK
;
A
#
# COMPACT_ATOMS: atom_id res chain seq x y z
N MET A 1 -17.17 12.02 3.71
CA MET A 1 -16.94 10.66 4.21
C MET A 1 -16.58 9.76 3.03
N THR A 2 -15.41 9.15 3.08
CA THR A 2 -14.94 8.30 1.96
C THR A 2 -15.68 6.97 1.97
N ASP A 3 -16.24 6.59 0.83
CA ASP A 3 -16.89 5.30 0.66
C ASP A 3 -15.87 4.17 0.86
N ILE A 4 -16.30 3.06 1.46
CA ILE A 4 -15.42 1.91 1.71
C ILE A 4 -14.77 1.37 0.43
N LYS A 5 -15.50 1.38 -0.67
CA LYS A 5 -14.99 0.92 -1.96
C LYS A 5 -13.83 1.80 -2.45
N GLU A 6 -13.98 3.12 -2.30
CA GLU A 6 -12.92 4.08 -2.63
C GLU A 6 -11.73 3.93 -1.71
N LEU A 7 -11.98 3.73 -0.41
CA LEU A 7 -10.92 3.52 0.57
C LEU A 7 -10.11 2.26 0.27
N LEU A 8 -10.75 1.18 -0.13
CA LEU A 8 -10.07 -0.05 -0.53
C LEU A 8 -9.21 0.17 -1.78
N ARG A 9 -9.71 0.95 -2.73
CA ARG A 9 -8.93 1.32 -3.92
C ARG A 9 -7.73 2.17 -3.55
N GLU A 10 -7.90 3.12 -2.66
CA GLU A 10 -6.82 3.98 -2.17
C GLU A 10 -5.71 3.16 -1.49
N ILE A 11 -6.09 2.15 -0.71
CA ILE A 11 -5.10 1.25 -0.08
C ILE A 11 -4.29 0.55 -1.16
N ARG A 12 -4.94 0.03 -2.18
CA ARG A 12 -4.26 -0.63 -3.29
C ARG A 12 -3.33 0.32 -4.04
N ASP A 13 -3.82 1.52 -4.33
CA ASP A 13 -3.05 2.53 -5.05
C ASP A 13 -1.86 3.01 -4.25
N LYS A 14 -2.04 3.24 -2.95
CA LYS A 14 -0.95 3.64 -2.04
C LYS A 14 0.11 2.55 -1.90
N ARG A 15 -0.30 1.28 -1.89
CA ARG A 15 0.66 0.17 -1.88
C ARG A 15 1.52 0.16 -3.14
N GLY A 16 0.90 0.40 -4.30
CA GLY A 16 1.61 0.50 -5.57
C GLY A 16 2.57 1.68 -5.58
N GLU A 17 2.10 2.84 -5.09
CA GLU A 17 2.91 4.04 -4.98
C GLU A 17 4.10 3.82 -4.04
N LEU A 18 3.87 3.20 -2.87
CA LEU A 18 4.93 2.88 -1.93
C LEU A 18 5.98 1.95 -2.54
N MET A 19 5.53 0.95 -3.30
CA MET A 19 6.44 0.06 -4.02
C MET A 19 7.31 0.82 -5.02
N HIS A 20 6.71 1.75 -5.80
CA HIS A 20 7.46 2.58 -6.73
C HIS A 20 8.48 3.47 -6.03
N ILE A 21 8.09 4.06 -4.91
CA ILE A 21 9.00 4.89 -4.10
C ILE A 21 10.19 4.06 -3.61
N ARG A 22 9.95 2.85 -3.12
CA ARG A 22 11.00 1.96 -2.64
C ARG A 22 11.94 1.49 -3.74
N LEU A 23 11.40 1.19 -4.92
CA LEU A 23 12.23 0.82 -6.07
C LEU A 23 13.09 1.99 -6.52
N HIS A 24 12.53 3.19 -6.57
CA HIS A 24 13.28 4.40 -6.92
C HIS A 24 14.36 4.69 -5.88
N LYS A 25 14.04 4.55 -4.61
CA LYS A 25 15.01 4.71 -3.52
C LYS A 25 16.19 3.74 -3.70
N GLU A 26 15.90 2.48 -4.02
CA GLU A 26 16.94 1.48 -4.22
C GLU A 26 17.82 1.81 -5.42
N ASP A 27 17.25 2.30 -6.52
CA ASP A 27 18.01 2.74 -7.68
C ASP A 27 18.98 3.88 -7.32
N VAL A 28 18.51 4.85 -6.54
CA VAL A 28 19.34 5.97 -6.08
C VAL A 28 20.45 5.47 -5.16
N ARG A 29 20.13 4.57 -4.23
CA ARG A 29 21.13 3.99 -3.33
C ARG A 29 22.20 3.22 -4.08
N LEU A 30 21.83 2.44 -5.08
CA LEU A 30 22.78 1.72 -5.92
C LEU A 30 23.70 2.66 -6.68
N SER A 31 23.21 3.83 -7.05
CA SER A 31 24.03 4.87 -7.69
C SER A 31 25.11 5.46 -6.77
N LEU A 32 24.94 5.30 -5.44
CA LEU A 32 25.90 5.77 -4.45
C LEU A 32 26.96 4.74 -4.09
N LEU A 33 26.87 3.50 -4.60
CA LEU A 33 27.84 2.46 -4.29
C LEU A 33 29.19 2.72 -4.97
N PRO A 34 30.32 2.33 -4.31
CA PRO A 34 31.65 2.43 -4.93
C PRO A 34 31.68 1.65 -6.25
N GLY A 35 32.14 2.30 -7.31
CA GLY A 35 32.17 1.73 -8.65
C GLY A 35 31.08 2.25 -9.58
N ALA A 36 29.93 2.68 -9.05
CA ALA A 36 28.89 3.37 -9.81
C ALA A 36 29.21 4.87 -9.94
N ILE A 37 29.89 5.43 -8.94
CA ILE A 37 30.37 6.80 -8.95
C ILE A 37 31.88 6.73 -9.13
N ARG A 38 32.38 7.22 -10.26
CA ARG A 38 33.82 7.36 -10.45
C ARG A 38 34.30 8.52 -9.59
N TYR A 39 34.94 8.18 -8.50
CA TYR A 39 35.67 9.17 -7.71
C TYR A 39 36.92 9.57 -8.44
N ASP A 40 36.98 10.84 -8.80
CA ASP A 40 38.25 11.50 -9.05
C ASP A 40 38.89 11.66 -7.66
N LYS A 41 39.93 10.87 -7.37
CA LYS A 41 40.58 10.81 -6.05
C LYS A 41 41.14 12.16 -5.57
N ASP A 42 41.23 13.14 -6.48
CA ASP A 42 41.78 14.46 -6.20
C ASP A 42 40.72 15.50 -5.81
N ARG A 43 39.45 15.12 -5.78
CA ARG A 43 38.39 16.04 -5.38
C ARG A 43 37.84 15.68 -4.00
N VAL A 44 38.42 16.31 -2.98
CA VAL A 44 37.85 16.36 -1.64
C VAL A 44 37.01 17.63 -1.50
N ASP A 45 36.22 17.98 -2.50
CA ASP A 45 35.40 19.19 -2.44
C ASP A 45 33.99 18.83 -2.13
N PHE A 46 33.58 19.06 -0.87
CA PHE A 46 32.21 19.03 -0.43
C PHE A 46 31.51 20.36 -0.79
N SER A 47 31.53 20.72 -2.08
CA SER A 47 30.82 21.93 -2.51
C SER A 47 29.32 21.60 -2.60
N PRO A 48 28.43 22.61 -2.42
CA PRO A 48 26.98 22.39 -2.59
C PRO A 48 26.61 21.86 -3.97
N ASP A 49 27.51 21.96 -4.95
CA ASP A 49 27.32 21.47 -6.31
C ASP A 49 27.87 20.06 -6.52
N ASP A 50 28.40 19.42 -5.47
CA ASP A 50 28.92 18.06 -5.56
C ASP A 50 27.76 17.10 -5.93
N PRO A 51 27.92 16.30 -7.00
CA PRO A 51 26.92 15.33 -7.39
C PRO A 51 26.53 14.37 -6.28
N MET A 52 27.45 14.01 -5.40
CA MET A 52 27.20 13.13 -4.29
C MET A 52 26.27 13.77 -3.25
N ILE A 53 26.49 15.04 -2.92
CA ILE A 53 25.62 15.78 -2.00
C ILE A 53 24.20 15.88 -2.57
N LYS A 54 24.09 16.16 -3.87
CA LYS A 54 22.80 16.21 -4.56
C LYS A 54 22.06 14.87 -4.52
N MET A 55 22.80 13.78 -4.67
CA MET A 55 22.23 12.43 -4.59
C MET A 55 21.75 12.10 -3.18
N ILE A 56 22.52 12.48 -2.16
CA ILE A 56 22.13 12.30 -0.75
C ILE A 56 20.88 13.12 -0.44
N GLU A 57 20.81 14.36 -0.87
CA GLU A 57 19.62 15.21 -0.71
C GLU A 57 18.39 14.59 -1.40
N ARG A 58 18.59 14.04 -2.60
CA ARG A 58 17.53 13.33 -3.33
C ARG A 58 17.05 12.12 -2.54
N LEU A 59 17.97 11.35 -1.97
CA LEU A 59 17.65 10.18 -1.17
C LEU A 59 16.84 10.56 0.07
N GLU A 60 17.22 11.65 0.75
CA GLU A 60 16.48 12.15 1.92
C GLU A 60 15.05 12.54 1.56
N LYS A 61 14.85 13.18 0.41
CA LYS A 61 13.52 13.55 -0.09
C LYS A 61 12.67 12.32 -0.39
N ILE A 62 13.28 11.28 -0.99
CA ILE A 62 12.61 10.03 -1.29
C ILE A 62 12.19 9.32 0.00
N GLU A 63 13.08 9.28 1.00
CA GLU A 63 12.79 8.68 2.30
C GLU A 63 11.65 9.41 3.03
N ALA A 64 11.59 10.73 2.91
CA ALA A 64 10.48 11.51 3.49
C ALA A 64 9.14 11.16 2.82
N LYS A 65 9.12 11.00 1.51
CA LYS A 65 7.94 10.58 0.76
C LYS A 65 7.53 9.16 1.13
N GLU A 66 8.49 8.26 1.29
CA GLU A 66 8.26 6.88 1.71
C GLU A 66 7.58 6.84 3.08
N THR A 67 8.12 7.56 4.05
CA THR A 67 7.58 7.62 5.41
C THR A 67 6.15 8.15 5.42
N LYS A 68 5.90 9.24 4.69
CA LYS A 68 4.57 9.84 4.61
C LYS A 68 3.55 8.88 4.00
N CYS A 69 3.91 8.25 2.90
CA CYS A 69 3.06 7.28 2.20
C CYS A 69 2.77 6.07 3.10
N GLU A 70 3.78 5.57 3.79
CA GLU A 70 3.65 4.45 4.72
C GLU A 70 2.70 4.77 5.89
N GLU A 71 2.84 5.96 6.48
CA GLU A 71 1.97 6.40 7.58
C GLU A 71 0.51 6.51 7.14
N GLU A 72 0.27 7.11 5.97
CA GLU A 72 -1.08 7.23 5.42
C GLU A 72 -1.69 5.87 5.12
N LEU A 73 -0.88 4.98 4.55
CA LEU A 73 -1.31 3.61 4.23
C LEU A 73 -1.66 2.83 5.50
N LEU A 74 -0.84 2.93 6.54
CA LEU A 74 -1.09 2.24 7.81
C LEU A 74 -2.38 2.71 8.46
N LYS A 75 -2.68 4.00 8.43
CA LYS A 75 -3.93 4.54 8.97
C LYS A 75 -5.14 3.95 8.22
N ASP A 76 -5.06 3.92 6.90
CA ASP A 76 -6.14 3.37 6.08
C ASP A 76 -6.32 1.88 6.35
N ILE A 77 -5.22 1.14 6.45
CA ILE A 77 -5.24 -0.31 6.73
C ILE A 77 -5.85 -0.58 8.11
N GLU A 78 -5.46 0.17 9.13
CA GLU A 78 -6.00 0.00 10.48
C GLU A 78 -7.51 0.22 10.51
N PHE A 79 -7.96 1.28 9.86
CA PHE A 79 -9.39 1.60 9.78
C PHE A 79 -10.17 0.49 9.07
N VAL A 80 -9.69 0.05 7.91
CA VAL A 80 -10.33 -1.02 7.13
C VAL A 80 -10.27 -2.35 7.88
N ASN A 81 -9.16 -2.64 8.56
CA ASN A 81 -9.04 -3.86 9.34
C ASN A 81 -10.07 -3.91 10.48
N ASP A 82 -10.31 -2.80 11.15
CA ASP A 82 -11.36 -2.70 12.17
C ASP A 82 -12.73 -3.02 11.59
N ILE A 83 -13.01 -2.50 10.41
CA ILE A 83 -14.26 -2.79 9.68
C ILE A 83 -14.36 -4.29 9.37
N ILE A 84 -13.32 -4.86 8.79
CA ILE A 84 -13.28 -6.27 8.40
C ILE A 84 -13.49 -7.17 9.63
N MET A 85 -12.81 -6.90 10.72
CA MET A 85 -12.93 -7.70 11.94
C MET A 85 -14.32 -7.63 12.56
N SER A 86 -15.08 -6.60 12.26
CA SER A 86 -16.46 -6.43 12.76
C SER A 86 -17.53 -6.97 11.82
N MET A 87 -17.14 -7.48 10.65
CA MET A 87 -18.11 -8.03 9.69
C MET A 87 -18.67 -9.37 10.17
N PRO A 88 -19.95 -9.63 9.92
CA PRO A 88 -20.59 -10.87 10.40
C PRO A 88 -20.26 -12.12 9.57
N THR A 89 -20.01 -11.98 8.27
CA THR A 89 -19.80 -13.12 7.38
C THR A 89 -18.33 -13.45 7.23
N SER A 90 -17.93 -14.63 7.70
CA SER A 90 -16.54 -15.09 7.66
C SER A 90 -15.92 -15.09 6.26
N VAL A 91 -16.66 -15.56 5.27
CA VAL A 91 -16.19 -15.62 3.87
C VAL A 91 -15.95 -14.22 3.32
N CYS A 92 -16.84 -13.27 3.62
CA CYS A 92 -16.70 -11.87 3.17
C CYS A 92 -15.50 -11.19 3.82
N LYS A 93 -15.27 -11.42 5.10
CA LYS A 93 -14.07 -10.94 5.80
C LYS A 93 -12.80 -11.43 5.10
N ARG A 94 -12.76 -12.74 4.87
CA ARG A 94 -11.58 -13.36 4.26
C ARG A 94 -11.33 -12.85 2.85
N LEU A 95 -12.39 -12.67 2.07
CA LEU A 95 -12.28 -12.13 0.72
C LEU A 95 -11.64 -10.74 0.71
N LEU A 96 -12.17 -9.83 1.53
CA LEU A 96 -11.66 -8.46 1.58
C LEU A 96 -10.23 -8.43 2.12
N TRP A 97 -9.92 -9.25 3.11
CA TRP A 97 -8.58 -9.34 3.66
C TRP A 97 -7.56 -9.82 2.61
N LEU A 98 -7.90 -10.91 1.90
CA LEU A 98 -7.03 -11.47 0.86
C LEU A 98 -6.82 -10.52 -0.31
N ARG A 99 -7.88 -9.82 -0.71
CA ARG A 99 -7.81 -8.93 -1.88
C ARG A 99 -7.11 -7.60 -1.59
N TYR A 100 -7.30 -7.03 -0.40
CA TYR A 100 -6.89 -5.64 -0.14
C TYR A 100 -5.86 -5.49 0.96
N ILE A 101 -5.83 -6.35 1.95
CA ILE A 101 -4.98 -6.16 3.14
C ILE A 101 -3.74 -7.05 3.11
N ASP A 102 -3.91 -8.32 2.77
CA ASP A 102 -2.81 -9.30 2.79
C ASP A 102 -1.82 -9.06 1.66
N GLY A 103 -0.54 -9.07 2.02
CA GLY A 103 0.55 -9.00 1.06
C GLY A 103 0.79 -7.62 0.44
N SER A 104 1.84 -7.52 -0.37
CA SER A 104 2.23 -6.30 -1.07
C SER A 104 1.50 -6.12 -2.40
N ARG A 105 0.90 -7.18 -2.93
CA ARG A 105 0.15 -7.18 -4.19
C ARG A 105 -1.25 -7.71 -3.97
N PRO A 106 -2.28 -7.13 -4.63
CA PRO A 106 -3.63 -7.68 -4.56
C PRO A 106 -3.62 -9.10 -5.10
N MET A 107 -4.21 -10.03 -4.37
CA MET A 107 -4.37 -11.41 -4.83
C MET A 107 -5.32 -11.44 -6.02
N GLN A 108 -5.02 -12.26 -7.02
CA GLN A 108 -5.87 -12.40 -8.21
C GLN A 108 -7.19 -13.06 -7.85
N TRP A 109 -8.25 -12.69 -8.54
CA TRP A 109 -9.59 -13.25 -8.28
C TRP A 109 -9.61 -14.79 -8.37
N LYS A 110 -8.87 -15.35 -9.31
CA LYS A 110 -8.75 -16.79 -9.47
C LYS A 110 -8.20 -17.45 -8.21
N ASP A 111 -7.14 -16.88 -7.63
CA ASP A 111 -6.48 -17.42 -6.44
C ASP A 111 -7.37 -17.27 -5.21
N ILE A 112 -8.09 -16.16 -5.09
CA ILE A 112 -9.05 -15.93 -4.01
C ILE A 112 -10.19 -16.95 -4.11
N ALA A 113 -10.70 -17.17 -5.31
CA ALA A 113 -11.78 -18.16 -5.55
C ALA A 113 -11.35 -19.56 -5.11
N ASP A 114 -10.12 -19.95 -5.47
CA ASP A 114 -9.56 -21.25 -5.08
C ASP A 114 -9.45 -21.37 -3.55
N GLU A 115 -9.00 -20.30 -2.88
CA GLU A 115 -8.88 -20.26 -1.42
C GLU A 115 -10.25 -20.38 -0.73
N LEU A 116 -11.27 -19.73 -1.28
CA LEU A 116 -12.60 -19.69 -0.68
C LEU A 116 -13.52 -20.86 -1.12
N GLY A 117 -13.11 -21.60 -2.13
CA GLY A 117 -13.89 -22.73 -2.64
C GLY A 117 -15.07 -22.34 -3.53
N TYR A 118 -15.00 -21.20 -4.21
CA TYR A 118 -16.04 -20.72 -5.13
C TYR A 118 -15.48 -20.55 -6.53
N SER A 119 -16.37 -20.34 -7.52
CA SER A 119 -15.92 -20.01 -8.87
C SER A 119 -15.37 -18.58 -8.92
N GLU A 120 -14.48 -18.31 -9.87
CA GLU A 120 -13.92 -16.98 -10.07
C GLU A 120 -14.99 -15.91 -10.34
N ASP A 121 -15.94 -16.22 -11.20
CA ASP A 121 -17.04 -15.30 -11.55
C ASP A 121 -17.92 -14.99 -10.35
N HIS A 122 -18.26 -15.98 -9.55
CA HIS A 122 -19.04 -15.80 -8.34
C HIS A 122 -18.29 -14.94 -7.31
N THR A 123 -17.00 -15.23 -7.12
CA THR A 123 -16.17 -14.52 -6.16
C THR A 123 -16.00 -13.06 -6.54
N ARG A 124 -15.68 -12.78 -7.80
CA ARG A 124 -15.48 -11.43 -8.30
C ARG A 124 -16.75 -10.59 -8.34
N GLY A 125 -17.88 -11.22 -8.66
CA GLY A 125 -19.16 -10.55 -8.80
C GLY A 125 -19.96 -10.53 -7.51
N LYS A 126 -20.71 -11.60 -7.26
CA LYS A 126 -21.69 -11.68 -6.16
C LYS A 126 -21.04 -11.60 -4.78
N LEU A 127 -20.00 -12.38 -4.54
CA LEU A 127 -19.38 -12.44 -3.23
C LEU A 127 -18.69 -11.13 -2.87
N HIS A 128 -17.97 -10.54 -3.81
CA HIS A 128 -17.32 -9.24 -3.63
C HIS A 128 -18.35 -8.14 -3.36
N GLY A 129 -19.42 -8.11 -4.15
CA GLY A 129 -20.52 -7.15 -3.95
C GLY A 129 -21.16 -7.26 -2.56
N LYS A 130 -21.39 -8.50 -2.10
CA LYS A 130 -21.92 -8.76 -0.76
C LYS A 130 -20.94 -8.28 0.31
N ALA A 131 -19.66 -8.58 0.14
CA ALA A 131 -18.61 -8.16 1.08
C ALA A 131 -18.52 -6.64 1.19
N ILE A 132 -18.58 -5.93 0.07
CA ILE A 132 -18.57 -4.46 0.05
C ILE A 132 -19.80 -3.90 0.77
N ALA A 133 -20.99 -4.48 0.53
CA ALA A 133 -22.23 -4.05 1.18
C ALA A 133 -22.16 -4.23 2.70
N GLU A 134 -21.66 -5.37 3.17
CA GLU A 134 -21.47 -5.63 4.61
C GLU A 134 -20.46 -4.66 5.21
N ALA A 135 -19.34 -4.41 4.51
CA ALA A 135 -18.32 -3.48 4.96
C ALA A 135 -18.86 -2.05 5.08
N ARG A 136 -19.69 -1.62 4.14
CA ARG A 136 -20.36 -0.32 4.21
C ARG A 136 -21.24 -0.19 5.45
N ALA A 137 -22.06 -1.22 5.71
CA ALA A 137 -22.94 -1.23 6.88
C ALA A 137 -22.15 -1.17 8.17
N VAL A 138 -21.05 -1.90 8.28
CA VAL A 138 -20.18 -1.89 9.45
C VAL A 138 -19.48 -0.53 9.59
N ALA A 139 -19.00 0.02 8.50
CA ALA A 139 -18.33 1.35 8.50
C ALA A 139 -19.28 2.44 9.02
N GLU A 140 -20.53 2.42 8.60
CA GLU A 140 -21.55 3.35 9.08
C GLU A 140 -21.78 3.21 10.58
N LYS A 141 -21.88 1.99 11.09
CA LYS A 141 -22.06 1.72 12.52
C LYS A 141 -20.86 2.22 13.34
N ILE A 142 -19.65 1.96 12.88
CA ILE A 142 -18.42 2.41 13.56
C ILE A 142 -18.36 3.94 13.57
N THR A 143 -18.67 4.59 12.47
CA THR A 143 -18.66 6.04 12.36
C THR A 143 -19.68 6.68 13.30
N HIS A 144 -20.87 6.12 13.39
CA HIS A 144 -21.92 6.61 14.29
C HIS A 144 -21.55 6.38 15.75
N ALA A 145 -20.89 5.27 16.08
CA ALA A 145 -20.47 4.97 17.45
C ALA A 145 -19.38 5.92 17.97
N LYS A 146 -18.58 6.51 17.08
CA LYS A 146 -17.50 7.45 17.43
C LYS A 146 -17.97 8.90 17.54
N LYS A 147 -19.24 9.15 17.27
CA LYS A 147 -19.84 10.46 17.50
C LYS A 147 -20.43 10.50 18.96
#